data_f6b1e40dfe71171dc88169b8e6e38d62
#
_entry.id   f6b1e40dfe71171dc88169b8e6e38d62
#
_cell.length_a   1.000
_cell.length_b   1.000
_cell.length_c   1.000
_cell.angle_alpha   90.00
_cell.angle_beta   90.00
_cell.angle_gamma   90.00
#
_symmetry.space_group_name_H-M   'P 1'
#
loop_
_entity.id
_entity.type
_entity.pdbx_description
1 polymer ?
#
loop_
_entity_poly.entity_id
_entity_poly.type
_entity_poly.pdbx_seq_one_letter_code
_entity_poly.pdbx_strand_id
1 'polypeptide(L)'
;MSFAIGQRWISETENSLGLGIITALDFRSVTLHFPATDETRIYAVAQAPLTRIALNKGEQLHHQTGWQGEVLDVQEMNGLLFYLVKNAQGEDIIVNEKELSPIISFSQAKDRLFSSQIDRSEHFALRYQTLLHQQAQFQSPLRGLRGNRAGLIPHQLHIAQEVGNRINPRALLADEVGLGKTIEAGMILQNQLFAEKVQRVLIIVPETLQHQWLVEMLRRFNLHFSLFDEERCEDFAEQAINPFSTESLIICALDWLKAHPHRVQQAIEAEFDCLIVDEAHHLAWSENAPSAAYLLVEQLANAIPSVLLLTATPEQLGLESHFARLRLLDPERF
;
A
#
# COMPACT_ATOMS: atom_id res chain seq x y z
N MET A 1 39.83 -1.68 23.46
CA MET A 1 39.46 -0.89 22.28
C MET A 1 39.90 0.54 22.57
N SER A 2 40.60 1.21 21.66
CA SER A 2 40.98 2.60 21.83
C SER A 2 39.99 3.49 21.06
N PHE A 3 39.15 4.22 21.79
CA PHE A 3 38.26 5.21 21.20
C PHE A 3 39.06 6.47 20.81
N ALA A 4 38.68 7.08 19.68
CA ALA A 4 39.21 8.38 19.26
C ALA A 4 38.07 9.24 18.67
N ILE A 5 38.15 10.55 18.86
CA ILE A 5 37.17 11.50 18.36
C ILE A 5 37.16 11.43 16.81
N GLY A 6 35.97 11.26 16.26
CA GLY A 6 35.73 11.15 14.81
C GLY A 6 35.68 9.75 14.26
N GLN A 7 35.95 8.71 15.07
CA GLN A 7 35.73 7.33 14.69
C GLN A 7 34.23 7.04 14.42
N ARG A 8 33.96 6.08 13.56
CA ARG A 8 32.63 5.64 13.19
C ARG A 8 32.28 4.30 13.84
N TRP A 9 31.17 4.29 14.57
CA TRP A 9 30.71 3.13 15.35
C TRP A 9 29.21 2.90 15.16
N ILE A 10 28.79 1.65 15.30
CA ILE A 10 27.37 1.25 15.35
C ILE A 10 27.04 0.79 16.76
N SER A 11 25.86 1.14 17.25
CA SER A 11 25.32 0.61 18.50
C SER A 11 24.79 -0.81 18.26
N GLU A 12 25.28 -1.78 19.03
CA GLU A 12 24.82 -3.18 18.98
C GLU A 12 23.40 -3.35 19.53
N THR A 13 22.98 -2.42 20.38
CA THR A 13 21.67 -2.47 21.06
C THR A 13 20.60 -1.64 20.37
N GLU A 14 21.00 -0.59 19.61
CA GLU A 14 20.11 0.38 18.97
C GLU A 14 20.47 0.54 17.48
N ASN A 15 20.35 -0.53 16.70
CA ASN A 15 20.74 -0.54 15.27
C ASN A 15 19.99 0.47 14.40
N SER A 16 18.82 0.93 14.85
CA SER A 16 18.01 1.94 14.16
C SER A 16 18.66 3.33 14.14
N LEU A 17 19.62 3.59 15.02
CA LEU A 17 20.35 4.86 15.07
C LEU A 17 21.30 5.06 13.87
N GLY A 18 21.69 3.97 13.20
CA GLY A 18 22.62 4.00 12.08
C GLY A 18 24.08 4.20 12.51
N LEU A 19 24.88 4.87 11.67
CA LEU A 19 26.30 5.07 11.88
C LEU A 19 26.54 6.33 12.74
N GLY A 20 27.05 6.12 13.96
CA GLY A 20 27.43 7.18 14.89
C GLY A 20 28.87 7.66 14.67
N ILE A 21 29.14 8.89 15.06
CA ILE A 21 30.47 9.48 15.13
C ILE A 21 30.80 9.84 16.57
N ILE A 22 32.00 9.53 17.04
CA ILE A 22 32.45 9.97 18.35
C ILE A 22 32.70 11.49 18.35
N THR A 23 31.94 12.22 19.15
CA THR A 23 32.02 13.66 19.26
C THR A 23 32.79 14.10 20.51
N ALA A 24 32.73 13.32 21.59
CA ALA A 24 33.48 13.60 22.82
C ALA A 24 33.95 12.28 23.48
N LEU A 25 35.09 12.34 24.12
CA LEU A 25 35.68 11.22 24.84
C LEU A 25 36.19 11.72 26.19
N ASP A 26 35.78 11.05 27.27
CA ASP A 26 36.24 11.29 28.62
C ASP A 26 36.80 9.99 29.21
N PHE A 27 37.44 10.04 30.34
CA PHE A 27 38.08 8.89 30.99
C PHE A 27 37.11 7.69 31.23
N ARG A 28 35.81 7.98 31.45
CA ARG A 28 34.79 6.97 31.75
C ARG A 28 33.68 6.86 30.72
N SER A 29 33.56 7.81 29.81
CA SER A 29 32.45 7.88 28.88
C SER A 29 32.89 8.25 27.48
N VAL A 30 32.16 7.71 26.50
CA VAL A 30 32.26 8.07 25.09
C VAL A 30 30.91 8.57 24.61
N THR A 31 30.90 9.73 23.96
CA THR A 31 29.69 10.35 23.40
C THR A 31 29.68 10.17 21.89
N LEU A 32 28.60 9.60 21.39
CA LEU A 32 28.36 9.43 19.95
C LEU A 32 27.15 10.27 19.52
N HIS A 33 27.30 10.95 18.42
CA HIS A 33 26.20 11.55 17.68
C HIS A 33 25.86 10.69 16.48
N PHE A 34 24.56 10.43 16.26
CA PHE A 34 24.02 9.63 15.16
C PHE A 34 23.32 10.55 14.16
N PRO A 35 23.97 10.95 13.06
CA PRO A 35 23.42 11.96 12.15
C PRO A 35 22.16 11.50 11.39
N ALA A 36 21.92 10.18 11.29
CA ALA A 36 20.73 9.65 10.60
C ALA A 36 19.43 9.92 11.37
N THR A 37 19.51 10.00 12.72
CA THR A 37 18.36 10.22 13.61
C THR A 37 18.46 11.54 14.38
N ASP A 38 19.59 12.27 14.23
CA ASP A 38 19.94 13.47 15.00
C ASP A 38 19.95 13.24 16.51
N GLU A 39 20.32 12.02 16.95
CA GLU A 39 20.35 11.63 18.34
C GLU A 39 21.78 11.53 18.89
N THR A 40 21.94 11.81 20.18
CA THR A 40 23.22 11.66 20.89
C THR A 40 23.07 10.63 22.00
N ARG A 41 24.05 9.75 22.13
CA ARG A 41 24.13 8.72 23.17
C ARG A 41 25.46 8.81 23.91
N ILE A 42 25.43 8.49 25.20
CA ILE A 42 26.62 8.42 26.05
C ILE A 42 26.75 6.97 26.55
N TYR A 43 27.90 6.37 26.31
CA TYR A 43 28.19 5.00 26.74
C TYR A 43 29.38 4.99 27.71
N ALA A 44 29.37 4.04 28.67
CA ALA A 44 30.52 3.81 29.53
C ALA A 44 31.63 3.09 28.73
N VAL A 45 32.84 3.64 28.69
CA VAL A 45 34.00 3.14 27.92
C VAL A 45 34.26 1.65 28.18
N ALA A 46 34.13 1.19 29.42
CA ALA A 46 34.45 -0.18 29.82
C ALA A 46 33.49 -1.25 29.25
N GLN A 47 32.23 -0.88 28.92
CA GLN A 47 31.18 -1.78 28.52
C GLN A 47 30.31 -1.21 27.37
N ALA A 48 30.88 -0.32 26.57
CA ALA A 48 30.15 0.25 25.44
C ALA A 48 29.74 -0.83 24.45
N PRO A 49 28.43 -1.02 24.18
CA PRO A 49 27.95 -1.98 23.20
C PRO A 49 28.08 -1.39 21.79
N LEU A 50 29.32 -1.17 21.39
CA LEU A 50 29.65 -0.47 20.14
C LEU A 50 30.58 -1.33 19.29
N THR A 51 30.28 -1.43 17.99
CA THR A 51 31.14 -2.05 16.99
C THR A 51 31.69 -1.00 16.04
N ARG A 52 33.04 -0.94 15.90
CA ARG A 52 33.70 -0.05 14.96
C ARG A 52 33.47 -0.51 13.54
N ILE A 53 33.12 0.40 12.65
CA ILE A 53 33.00 0.12 11.23
C ILE A 53 34.32 0.40 10.56
N ALA A 54 34.83 -0.63 9.86
CA ALA A 54 35.99 -0.55 8.99
C ALA A 54 35.63 -1.22 7.66
N LEU A 55 35.84 -0.50 6.57
CA LEU A 55 35.68 -1.05 5.22
C LEU A 55 36.98 -1.73 4.81
N ASN A 56 36.87 -2.86 4.11
CA ASN A 56 37.98 -3.62 3.59
C ASN A 56 38.24 -3.28 2.12
N LYS A 57 39.41 -3.65 1.64
CA LYS A 57 39.73 -3.55 0.22
C LYS A 57 38.72 -4.29 -0.64
N GLY A 58 38.23 -3.62 -1.70
CA GLY A 58 37.22 -4.13 -2.62
C GLY A 58 35.78 -3.82 -2.19
N GLU A 59 35.56 -3.25 -0.99
CA GLU A 59 34.22 -2.83 -0.56
C GLU A 59 33.85 -1.46 -1.11
N GLN A 60 32.56 -1.20 -1.23
CA GLN A 60 32.04 0.08 -1.70
C GLN A 60 31.95 1.08 -0.53
N LEU A 61 32.62 2.21 -0.71
CA LEU A 61 32.55 3.34 0.22
C LEU A 61 31.48 4.32 -0.27
N HIS A 62 30.61 4.76 0.63
CA HIS A 62 29.66 5.83 0.40
C HIS A 62 30.11 7.09 1.14
N HIS A 63 30.36 8.16 0.39
CA HIS A 63 30.77 9.46 0.94
C HIS A 63 29.55 10.28 1.32
N GLN A 64 29.67 11.13 2.35
CA GLN A 64 28.59 11.98 2.87
C GLN A 64 27.99 12.94 1.82
N THR A 65 28.73 13.30 0.77
CA THR A 65 28.24 14.12 -0.34
C THR A 65 27.53 13.33 -1.45
N GLY A 66 27.27 12.02 -1.23
CA GLY A 66 26.44 11.19 -2.09
C GLY A 66 27.17 10.43 -3.21
N TRP A 67 28.49 10.59 -3.40
CA TRP A 67 29.23 9.77 -4.33
C TRP A 67 29.72 8.46 -3.67
N GLN A 68 30.07 7.48 -4.46
CA GLN A 68 30.55 6.17 -4.02
C GLN A 68 31.76 5.72 -4.86
N GLY A 69 32.58 4.88 -4.24
CA GLY A 69 33.75 4.33 -4.88
C GLY A 69 34.27 3.07 -4.21
N GLU A 70 35.14 2.34 -4.89
CA GLU A 70 35.72 1.08 -4.41
C GLU A 70 36.97 1.37 -3.56
N VAL A 71 37.06 0.77 -2.36
CA VAL A 71 38.21 0.86 -1.47
C VAL A 71 39.37 0.05 -2.05
N LEU A 72 40.49 0.72 -2.36
CA LEU A 72 41.71 0.12 -2.85
C LEU A 72 42.66 -0.27 -1.72
N ASP A 73 42.75 0.56 -0.67
CA ASP A 73 43.63 0.37 0.51
C ASP A 73 43.10 1.08 1.71
N VAL A 74 43.48 0.64 2.91
CA VAL A 74 43.04 1.20 4.20
C VAL A 74 44.25 1.37 5.10
N GLN A 75 44.40 2.56 5.65
CA GLN A 75 45.47 2.87 6.60
C GLN A 75 44.93 3.51 7.86
N GLU A 76 45.46 3.10 9.02
CA GLU A 76 45.10 3.70 10.29
C GLU A 76 46.17 4.73 10.69
N MET A 77 45.77 5.99 10.91
CA MET A 77 46.62 7.07 11.40
C MET A 77 45.92 7.80 12.53
N ASN A 78 46.62 7.93 13.66
CA ASN A 78 46.11 8.61 14.89
C ASN A 78 44.75 8.05 15.36
N GLY A 79 44.54 6.74 15.21
CA GLY A 79 43.30 6.08 15.60
C GLY A 79 42.13 6.26 14.61
N LEU A 80 42.31 6.96 13.50
CA LEU A 80 41.30 7.13 12.45
C LEU A 80 41.69 6.31 11.20
N LEU A 81 40.68 5.83 10.49
CA LEU A 81 40.85 5.11 9.22
C LEU A 81 40.82 6.08 8.04
N PHE A 82 41.79 5.91 7.15
CA PHE A 82 41.88 6.59 5.85
C PHE A 82 41.77 5.56 4.75
N TYR A 83 40.87 5.79 3.82
CA TYR A 83 40.58 4.92 2.72
C TYR A 83 41.10 5.51 1.42
N LEU A 84 41.94 4.76 0.69
CA LEU A 84 42.24 5.07 -0.71
C LEU A 84 41.09 4.50 -1.55
N VAL A 85 40.36 5.34 -2.24
CA VAL A 85 39.12 4.99 -2.91
C VAL A 85 39.19 5.38 -4.37
N LYS A 86 38.78 4.49 -5.27
CA LYS A 86 38.61 4.78 -6.69
C LYS A 86 37.19 5.23 -6.95
N ASN A 87 37.03 6.48 -7.40
CA ASN A 87 35.70 7.02 -7.71
C ASN A 87 35.18 6.51 -9.08
N ALA A 88 33.93 6.85 -9.43
CA ALA A 88 33.31 6.47 -10.70
C ALA A 88 34.03 7.06 -11.94
N GLN A 89 34.83 8.12 -11.75
CA GLN A 89 35.63 8.76 -12.79
C GLN A 89 36.99 8.08 -12.96
N GLY A 90 37.34 7.10 -12.10
CA GLY A 90 38.61 6.36 -12.16
C GLY A 90 39.76 7.05 -11.43
N GLU A 91 39.48 8.10 -10.65
CA GLU A 91 40.47 8.84 -9.87
C GLU A 91 40.64 8.22 -8.49
N ASP A 92 41.87 8.21 -7.98
CA ASP A 92 42.23 7.73 -6.65
C ASP A 92 42.11 8.89 -5.64
N ILE A 93 41.21 8.77 -4.68
CA ILE A 93 40.90 9.80 -3.66
C ILE A 93 41.12 9.21 -2.26
N ILE A 94 41.75 9.98 -1.36
CA ILE A 94 41.89 9.60 0.03
C ILE A 94 40.69 10.17 0.81
N VAL A 95 39.95 9.30 1.48
CA VAL A 95 38.76 9.64 2.26
C VAL A 95 38.99 9.29 3.73
N ASN A 96 38.72 10.23 4.64
CA ASN A 96 38.75 9.99 6.08
C ASN A 96 37.44 9.30 6.53
N GLU A 97 37.51 8.41 7.53
CA GLU A 97 36.29 7.77 8.06
C GLU A 97 35.21 8.76 8.56
N LYS A 98 35.60 10.01 8.90
CA LYS A 98 34.66 11.09 9.26
C LYS A 98 33.73 11.48 8.10
N GLU A 99 34.18 11.30 6.88
CA GLU A 99 33.50 11.70 5.63
C GLU A 99 32.60 10.60 5.08
N LEU A 100 32.53 9.45 5.76
CA LEU A 100 31.61 8.38 5.40
C LEU A 100 30.15 8.83 5.55
N SER A 101 29.31 8.37 4.64
CA SER A 101 27.85 8.58 4.74
C SER A 101 27.32 8.06 6.08
N PRO A 102 26.45 8.81 6.77
CA PRO A 102 25.81 8.34 8.00
C PRO A 102 24.83 7.18 7.76
N ILE A 103 24.39 7.01 6.51
CA ILE A 103 23.49 5.92 6.10
C ILE A 103 24.35 4.80 5.52
N ILE A 104 24.50 3.72 6.27
CA ILE A 104 25.13 2.49 5.77
C ILE A 104 24.03 1.53 5.34
N SER A 105 23.99 1.20 4.05
CA SER A 105 23.23 0.08 3.53
C SER A 105 24.15 -1.12 3.37
N PHE A 106 24.04 -2.10 4.26
CA PHE A 106 24.71 -3.38 4.05
C PHE A 106 23.95 -4.14 2.96
N SER A 107 24.55 -4.25 1.79
CA SER A 107 23.93 -4.86 0.61
C SER A 107 23.86 -6.39 0.69
N GLN A 108 24.62 -7.02 1.57
CA GLN A 108 24.67 -8.47 1.70
C GLN A 108 24.42 -8.92 3.15
N ALA A 109 23.69 -10.03 3.29
CA ALA A 109 23.38 -10.61 4.60
C ALA A 109 24.64 -10.98 5.42
N LYS A 110 25.74 -11.37 4.74
CA LYS A 110 27.04 -11.64 5.38
C LYS A 110 27.64 -10.41 6.05
N ASP A 111 27.49 -9.23 5.45
CA ASP A 111 28.08 -7.99 5.97
C ASP A 111 27.42 -7.58 7.29
N ARG A 112 26.09 -7.80 7.37
CA ARG A 112 25.32 -7.64 8.61
C ARG A 112 25.73 -8.63 9.69
N LEU A 113 26.04 -9.88 9.31
CA LEU A 113 26.49 -10.92 10.22
C LEU A 113 27.89 -10.56 10.81
N PHE A 114 28.83 -10.14 9.96
CA PHE A 114 30.17 -9.77 10.39
C PHE A 114 30.22 -8.47 11.22
N SER A 115 29.29 -7.56 10.98
CA SER A 115 29.14 -6.33 11.80
C SER A 115 28.35 -6.58 13.11
N SER A 116 28.08 -7.83 13.47
CA SER A 116 27.27 -8.20 14.65
C SER A 116 25.85 -7.63 14.64
N GLN A 117 25.34 -7.22 13.48
CA GLN A 117 23.96 -6.77 13.30
C GLN A 117 23.01 -7.96 13.17
N ILE A 118 23.04 -8.82 14.17
CA ILE A 118 22.15 -9.99 14.25
C ILE A 118 20.94 -9.59 15.09
N ASP A 119 19.76 -9.72 14.48
CA ASP A 119 18.51 -9.54 15.22
C ASP A 119 18.42 -10.55 16.37
N ARG A 120 17.81 -10.14 17.47
CA ARG A 120 17.51 -11.06 18.57
C ARG A 120 16.66 -12.22 18.06
N SER A 121 16.91 -13.42 18.60
CA SER A 121 16.15 -14.64 18.24
C SER A 121 14.63 -14.43 18.37
N GLU A 122 14.19 -13.61 19.31
CA GLU A 122 12.79 -13.24 19.52
C GLU A 122 12.21 -12.47 18.33
N HIS A 123 12.97 -11.52 17.76
CA HIS A 123 12.54 -10.76 16.57
C HIS A 123 12.47 -11.66 15.34
N PHE A 124 13.41 -12.59 15.19
CA PHE A 124 13.36 -13.58 14.12
C PHE A 124 12.14 -14.50 14.27
N ALA A 125 11.90 -15.02 15.48
CA ALA A 125 10.75 -15.86 15.76
C ALA A 125 9.43 -15.13 15.49
N LEU A 126 9.33 -13.86 15.87
CA LEU A 126 8.16 -13.04 15.60
C LEU A 126 7.92 -12.85 14.08
N ARG A 127 8.95 -12.51 13.32
CA ARG A 127 8.87 -12.40 11.86
C ARG A 127 8.44 -13.72 11.22
N TYR A 128 9.07 -14.82 11.62
CA TYR A 128 8.75 -16.14 11.09
C TYR A 128 7.30 -16.56 11.39
N GLN A 129 6.85 -16.38 12.63
CA GLN A 129 5.45 -16.65 13.00
C GLN A 129 4.47 -15.76 12.26
N THR A 130 4.79 -14.48 12.09
CA THR A 130 3.96 -13.54 11.32
C THR A 130 3.81 -14.01 9.87
N LEU A 131 4.90 -14.41 9.23
CA LEU A 131 4.87 -14.96 7.86
C LEU A 131 4.04 -16.24 7.76
N LEU A 132 4.20 -17.17 8.74
CA LEU A 132 3.38 -18.38 8.77
C LEU A 132 1.89 -18.08 8.94
N HIS A 133 1.54 -17.15 9.83
CA HIS A 133 0.15 -16.75 10.02
C HIS A 133 -0.41 -16.05 8.77
N GLN A 134 0.35 -15.17 8.16
CA GLN A 134 -0.03 -14.51 6.91
C GLN A 134 -0.28 -15.54 5.80
N GLN A 135 0.64 -16.49 5.61
CA GLN A 135 0.48 -17.57 4.64
C GLN A 135 -0.76 -18.43 4.92
N ALA A 136 -0.99 -18.79 6.19
CA ALA A 136 -2.17 -19.54 6.59
C ALA A 136 -3.48 -18.77 6.31
N GLN A 137 -3.47 -17.45 6.49
CA GLN A 137 -4.62 -16.60 6.14
C GLN A 137 -4.85 -16.54 4.62
N PHE A 138 -3.78 -16.42 3.83
CA PHE A 138 -3.88 -16.41 2.36
C PHE A 138 -4.40 -17.72 1.80
N GLN A 139 -4.05 -18.85 2.41
CA GLN A 139 -4.50 -20.19 2.00
C GLN A 139 -5.88 -20.57 2.57
N SER A 140 -6.41 -19.81 3.50
CA SER A 140 -7.69 -20.10 4.13
C SER A 140 -8.85 -19.95 3.13
N PRO A 141 -9.82 -20.90 3.09
CA PRO A 141 -11.05 -20.73 2.33
C PRO A 141 -11.92 -19.57 2.84
N LEU A 142 -11.66 -19.11 4.06
CA LEU A 142 -12.31 -17.93 4.66
C LEU A 142 -11.48 -16.64 4.49
N ARG A 143 -10.57 -16.62 3.52
CA ARG A 143 -9.77 -15.44 3.22
C ARG A 143 -10.67 -14.24 2.91
N GLY A 144 -10.37 -13.08 3.51
CA GLY A 144 -11.15 -11.86 3.35
C GLY A 144 -12.50 -11.86 4.06
N LEU A 145 -12.98 -13.01 4.56
CA LEU A 145 -14.25 -13.10 5.31
C LEU A 145 -14.05 -13.01 6.82
N ARG A 146 -12.81 -13.12 7.30
CA ARG A 146 -12.48 -12.93 8.73
C ARG A 146 -12.37 -11.45 9.06
N GLY A 147 -12.88 -11.09 10.22
CA GLY A 147 -12.82 -9.71 10.74
C GLY A 147 -13.96 -8.80 10.30
N ASN A 148 -14.86 -9.25 9.41
CA ASN A 148 -16.10 -8.54 9.18
C ASN A 148 -17.02 -8.65 10.40
N ARG A 149 -17.84 -7.62 10.61
CA ARG A 149 -18.84 -7.57 11.68
C ARG A 149 -20.24 -7.83 11.10
N ALA A 150 -20.34 -8.75 10.15
CA ALA A 150 -21.58 -9.21 9.55
C ALA A 150 -21.98 -10.58 10.12
N GLY A 151 -23.25 -10.90 10.12
CA GLY A 151 -23.72 -12.24 10.46
C GLY A 151 -23.22 -13.28 9.46
N LEU A 152 -22.93 -14.49 9.93
CA LEU A 152 -22.52 -15.58 9.09
C LEU A 152 -23.74 -16.25 8.46
N ILE A 153 -24.22 -15.71 7.34
CA ILE A 153 -25.37 -16.25 6.60
C ILE A 153 -24.83 -17.13 5.49
N PRO A 154 -25.20 -18.43 5.43
CA PRO A 154 -24.58 -19.40 4.53
C PRO A 154 -24.59 -19.02 3.05
N HIS A 155 -25.70 -18.49 2.52
CA HIS A 155 -25.77 -18.08 1.12
C HIS A 155 -24.84 -16.89 0.82
N GLN A 156 -24.78 -15.88 1.71
CA GLN A 156 -23.91 -14.73 1.55
C GLN A 156 -22.41 -15.14 1.56
N LEU A 157 -22.04 -16.06 2.46
CA LEU A 157 -20.69 -16.60 2.52
C LEU A 157 -20.34 -17.38 1.24
N HIS A 158 -21.30 -18.17 0.71
CA HIS A 158 -21.10 -18.91 -0.53
C HIS A 158 -20.87 -17.96 -1.72
N ILE A 159 -21.74 -16.97 -1.88
CA ILE A 159 -21.62 -15.95 -2.94
C ILE A 159 -20.30 -15.18 -2.79
N ALA A 160 -19.99 -14.73 -1.58
CA ALA A 160 -18.75 -13.99 -1.32
C ALA A 160 -17.50 -14.82 -1.64
N GLN A 161 -17.51 -16.11 -1.34
CA GLN A 161 -16.39 -17.02 -1.67
C GLN A 161 -16.31 -17.28 -3.16
N GLU A 162 -17.42 -17.62 -3.79
CA GLU A 162 -17.47 -17.97 -5.22
C GLU A 162 -17.07 -16.78 -6.11
N VAL A 163 -17.66 -15.61 -5.87
CA VAL A 163 -17.38 -14.40 -6.66
C VAL A 163 -16.05 -13.76 -6.24
N GLY A 164 -15.76 -13.68 -4.94
CA GLY A 164 -14.55 -13.07 -4.40
C GLY A 164 -13.26 -13.82 -4.78
N ASN A 165 -13.32 -15.11 -5.12
CA ASN A 165 -12.16 -15.86 -5.57
C ASN A 165 -11.84 -15.68 -7.06
N ARG A 166 -12.76 -15.15 -7.87
CA ARG A 166 -12.53 -14.91 -9.30
C ARG A 166 -11.48 -13.82 -9.51
N ILE A 167 -10.84 -13.86 -10.67
CA ILE A 167 -10.05 -12.77 -11.20
C ILE A 167 -11.00 -11.87 -11.98
N ASN A 168 -10.98 -10.56 -11.70
CA ASN A 168 -11.85 -9.57 -12.33
C ASN A 168 -13.33 -10.01 -12.32
N PRO A 169 -13.96 -10.19 -11.14
CA PRO A 169 -15.32 -10.68 -11.07
C PRO A 169 -16.28 -9.68 -11.70
N ARG A 170 -17.13 -10.20 -12.61
CA ARG A 170 -18.25 -9.48 -13.19
C ARG A 170 -19.52 -10.26 -12.83
N ALA A 171 -20.34 -9.73 -11.94
CA ALA A 171 -21.47 -10.44 -11.37
C ALA A 171 -22.67 -9.52 -11.10
N LEU A 172 -23.88 -10.10 -11.26
CA LEU A 172 -25.13 -9.52 -10.85
C LEU A 172 -25.55 -10.15 -9.50
N LEU A 173 -25.64 -9.34 -8.45
CA LEU A 173 -26.20 -9.73 -7.16
C LEU A 173 -27.69 -9.37 -7.19
N ALA A 174 -28.53 -10.37 -7.34
CA ALA A 174 -29.96 -10.21 -7.66
C ALA A 174 -30.89 -10.77 -6.57
N ASP A 175 -30.47 -10.76 -5.33
CA ASP A 175 -31.27 -11.22 -4.19
C ASP A 175 -32.43 -10.28 -3.88
N GLU A 176 -33.46 -10.80 -3.21
CA GLU A 176 -34.62 -10.02 -2.78
C GLU A 176 -34.22 -8.83 -1.85
N VAL A 177 -35.13 -7.86 -1.75
CA VAL A 177 -34.95 -6.70 -0.84
C VAL A 177 -34.76 -7.21 0.59
N GLY A 178 -33.74 -6.66 1.28
CA GLY A 178 -33.49 -6.98 2.69
C GLY A 178 -32.61 -8.22 2.93
N LEU A 179 -32.24 -9.00 1.93
CA LEU A 179 -31.35 -10.15 2.07
C LEU A 179 -29.85 -9.76 2.20
N GLY A 180 -29.53 -8.47 2.14
CA GLY A 180 -28.19 -7.96 2.46
C GLY A 180 -27.21 -7.97 1.29
N LYS A 181 -27.62 -7.62 0.09
CA LYS A 181 -26.74 -7.46 -1.09
C LYS A 181 -25.53 -6.58 -0.84
N THR A 182 -25.71 -5.48 -0.09
CA THR A 182 -24.61 -4.60 0.35
C THR A 182 -23.58 -5.37 1.18
N ILE A 183 -24.03 -6.32 2.00
CA ILE A 183 -23.15 -7.17 2.80
C ILE A 183 -22.39 -8.16 1.92
N GLU A 184 -23.05 -8.76 0.95
CA GLU A 184 -22.41 -9.65 -0.03
C GLU A 184 -21.35 -8.91 -0.85
N ALA A 185 -21.70 -7.73 -1.38
CA ALA A 185 -20.76 -6.88 -2.10
C ALA A 185 -19.56 -6.49 -1.22
N GLY A 186 -19.80 -6.13 0.05
CA GLY A 186 -18.77 -5.81 1.01
C GLY A 186 -17.87 -7.00 1.34
N MET A 187 -18.41 -8.21 1.47
CA MET A 187 -17.63 -9.44 1.66
C MET A 187 -16.78 -9.78 0.43
N ILE A 188 -17.35 -9.67 -0.77
CA ILE A 188 -16.62 -9.87 -2.04
C ILE A 188 -15.47 -8.88 -2.12
N LEU A 189 -15.75 -7.60 -1.87
CA LEU A 189 -14.78 -6.53 -1.90
C LEU A 189 -13.65 -6.75 -0.89
N GLN A 190 -13.98 -7.10 0.35
CA GLN A 190 -12.99 -7.39 1.39
C GLN A 190 -12.09 -8.58 1.00
N ASN A 191 -12.64 -9.62 0.37
CA ASN A 191 -11.86 -10.74 -0.15
C ASN A 191 -10.90 -10.28 -1.27
N GLN A 192 -11.38 -9.47 -2.21
CA GLN A 192 -10.59 -8.95 -3.33
C GLN A 192 -9.47 -8.02 -2.86
N LEU A 193 -9.76 -7.09 -1.93
CA LEU A 193 -8.78 -6.18 -1.32
C LEU A 193 -7.74 -6.95 -0.51
N PHE A 194 -8.16 -7.90 0.32
CA PHE A 194 -7.24 -8.73 1.12
C PHE A 194 -6.34 -9.61 0.24
N ALA A 195 -6.84 -10.04 -0.92
CA ALA A 195 -6.06 -10.81 -1.89
C ALA A 195 -5.18 -9.94 -2.79
N GLU A 196 -5.17 -8.62 -2.58
CA GLU A 196 -4.44 -7.63 -3.40
C GLU A 196 -4.78 -7.68 -4.89
N LYS A 197 -5.97 -8.21 -5.23
CA LYS A 197 -6.48 -8.26 -6.60
C LYS A 197 -7.13 -6.95 -7.02
N VAL A 198 -7.62 -6.19 -6.04
CA VAL A 198 -8.26 -4.90 -6.19
C VAL A 198 -7.62 -3.95 -5.19
N GLN A 199 -7.30 -2.74 -5.61
CA GLN A 199 -6.74 -1.68 -4.78
C GLN A 199 -7.60 -0.42 -4.83
N ARG A 200 -8.23 -0.16 -5.98
CA ARG A 200 -9.03 1.04 -6.24
C ARG A 200 -10.47 0.66 -6.57
N VAL A 201 -11.41 1.25 -5.83
CA VAL A 201 -12.84 0.90 -5.91
C VAL A 201 -13.69 2.13 -6.09
N LEU A 202 -14.58 2.10 -7.07
CA LEU A 202 -15.62 3.08 -7.29
C LEU A 202 -17.00 2.45 -7.00
N ILE A 203 -17.71 3.02 -6.04
CA ILE A 203 -19.10 2.63 -5.73
C ILE A 203 -20.05 3.74 -6.21
N ILE A 204 -20.99 3.38 -7.06
CA ILE A 204 -22.03 4.29 -7.57
C ILE A 204 -23.37 3.87 -6.99
N VAL A 205 -24.02 4.79 -6.32
CA VAL A 205 -25.29 4.56 -5.63
C VAL A 205 -26.28 5.72 -5.88
N PRO A 206 -27.59 5.53 -5.65
CA PRO A 206 -28.50 6.66 -5.50
C PRO A 206 -28.04 7.59 -4.37
N GLU A 207 -28.24 8.90 -4.52
CA GLU A 207 -27.79 9.91 -3.54
C GLU A 207 -28.27 9.58 -2.12
N THR A 208 -29.49 9.11 -1.98
CA THR A 208 -30.10 8.74 -0.69
C THR A 208 -29.41 7.57 0.02
N LEU A 209 -28.64 6.75 -0.71
CA LEU A 209 -27.96 5.56 -0.15
C LEU A 209 -26.47 5.79 0.14
N GLN A 210 -25.88 6.93 -0.26
CA GLN A 210 -24.45 7.20 -0.07
C GLN A 210 -24.01 7.07 1.39
N HIS A 211 -24.70 7.72 2.31
CA HIS A 211 -24.38 7.66 3.73
C HIS A 211 -24.60 6.26 4.34
N GLN A 212 -25.61 5.54 3.88
CA GLN A 212 -25.83 4.16 4.30
C GLN A 212 -24.64 3.28 3.89
N TRP A 213 -24.21 3.36 2.62
CA TRP A 213 -23.04 2.63 2.12
C TRP A 213 -21.77 2.98 2.89
N LEU A 214 -21.52 4.27 3.12
CA LEU A 214 -20.37 4.74 3.89
C LEU A 214 -20.34 4.11 5.30
N VAL A 215 -21.47 4.15 6.00
CA VAL A 215 -21.60 3.61 7.37
C VAL A 215 -21.48 2.09 7.38
N GLU A 216 -22.10 1.38 6.43
CA GLU A 216 -22.02 -0.09 6.33
C GLU A 216 -20.59 -0.55 6.04
N MET A 217 -19.89 0.07 5.09
CA MET A 217 -18.49 -0.24 4.76
C MET A 217 -17.57 0.00 5.96
N LEU A 218 -17.72 1.12 6.65
CA LEU A 218 -16.94 1.44 7.84
C LEU A 218 -17.23 0.49 9.00
N ARG A 219 -18.50 0.32 9.38
CA ARG A 219 -18.86 -0.43 10.58
C ARG A 219 -18.67 -1.93 10.46
N ARG A 220 -18.98 -2.50 9.29
CA ARG A 220 -18.96 -3.95 9.09
C ARG A 220 -17.64 -4.47 8.55
N PHE A 221 -16.98 -3.69 7.70
CA PHE A 221 -15.79 -4.14 6.98
C PHE A 221 -14.53 -3.36 7.34
N ASN A 222 -14.65 -2.29 8.15
CA ASN A 222 -13.55 -1.36 8.45
C ASN A 222 -12.91 -0.77 7.20
N LEU A 223 -13.70 -0.54 6.15
CA LEU A 223 -13.28 0.09 4.91
C LEU A 223 -13.65 1.57 4.95
N HIS A 224 -12.65 2.42 4.75
CA HIS A 224 -12.79 3.88 4.79
C HIS A 224 -12.98 4.41 3.37
N PHE A 225 -14.23 4.60 3.00
CA PHE A 225 -14.58 5.23 1.74
C PHE A 225 -14.70 6.74 1.89
N SER A 226 -14.40 7.47 0.81
CA SER A 226 -14.60 8.90 0.68
C SER A 226 -15.82 9.18 -0.18
N LEU A 227 -16.72 10.07 0.28
CA LEU A 227 -17.81 10.57 -0.55
C LEU A 227 -17.26 11.62 -1.52
N PHE A 228 -17.64 11.49 -2.79
CA PHE A 228 -17.27 12.42 -3.84
C PHE A 228 -18.50 13.13 -4.39
N ASP A 229 -18.44 14.44 -4.40
CA ASP A 229 -19.39 15.39 -4.98
C ASP A 229 -18.63 16.48 -5.71
N GLU A 230 -19.36 17.48 -6.24
CA GLU A 230 -18.73 18.55 -7.01
C GLU A 230 -17.87 19.45 -6.13
N GLU A 231 -18.32 19.81 -4.92
CA GLU A 231 -17.58 20.65 -3.98
C GLU A 231 -16.20 20.07 -3.69
N ARG A 232 -16.13 18.79 -3.35
CA ARG A 232 -14.87 18.09 -3.11
C ARG A 232 -13.98 18.03 -4.36
N CYS A 233 -14.55 17.85 -5.54
CA CYS A 233 -13.78 17.80 -6.77
C CYS A 233 -13.21 19.17 -7.18
N GLU A 234 -13.93 20.27 -6.89
CA GLU A 234 -13.49 21.63 -7.14
C GLU A 234 -12.27 22.02 -6.28
N ASP A 235 -12.13 21.46 -5.06
CA ASP A 235 -10.98 21.71 -4.21
C ASP A 235 -9.62 21.34 -4.88
N PHE A 236 -9.65 20.45 -5.86
CA PHE A 236 -8.46 20.03 -6.61
C PHE A 236 -8.28 20.76 -7.96
N ALA A 237 -9.23 21.60 -8.37
CA ALA A 237 -9.22 22.24 -9.69
C ALA A 237 -8.00 23.17 -9.90
N GLU A 238 -7.57 23.87 -8.85
CA GLU A 238 -6.41 24.76 -8.90
C GLU A 238 -5.08 24.01 -9.07
N GLN A 239 -5.03 22.74 -8.68
CA GLN A 239 -3.82 21.91 -8.69
C GLN A 239 -3.64 21.11 -9.98
N ALA A 240 -4.60 21.19 -10.92
CA ALA A 240 -4.64 20.37 -12.14
C ALA A 240 -4.49 18.85 -11.89
N ILE A 241 -4.93 18.37 -10.73
CA ILE A 241 -4.91 16.97 -10.34
C ILE A 241 -6.28 16.37 -10.61
N ASN A 242 -6.31 15.13 -11.14
CA ASN A 242 -7.54 14.38 -11.25
C ASN A 242 -8.07 14.03 -9.85
N PRO A 243 -9.24 14.56 -9.43
CA PRO A 243 -9.77 14.31 -8.08
C PRO A 243 -9.90 12.83 -7.75
N PHE A 244 -10.33 12.02 -8.72
CA PHE A 244 -10.50 10.56 -8.53
C PHE A 244 -9.19 9.82 -8.29
N SER A 245 -8.04 10.40 -8.60
CA SER A 245 -6.73 9.79 -8.32
C SER A 245 -6.26 10.02 -6.89
N THR A 246 -6.92 10.90 -6.12
CA THR A 246 -6.50 11.26 -4.75
C THR A 246 -6.87 10.22 -3.71
N GLU A 247 -7.88 9.40 -3.98
CA GLU A 247 -8.39 8.37 -3.05
C GLU A 247 -8.53 7.02 -3.75
N SER A 248 -8.35 5.95 -3.00
CA SER A 248 -8.49 4.60 -3.54
C SER A 248 -9.90 4.03 -3.42
N LEU A 249 -10.67 4.45 -2.42
CA LEU A 249 -12.01 3.94 -2.14
C LEU A 249 -13.00 5.10 -2.18
N ILE A 250 -13.82 5.16 -3.24
CA ILE A 250 -14.70 6.28 -3.53
C ILE A 250 -16.16 5.82 -3.64
N ILE A 251 -17.06 6.59 -3.04
CA ILE A 251 -18.52 6.49 -3.24
C ILE A 251 -19.02 7.77 -3.86
N CYS A 252 -19.80 7.70 -4.91
CA CYS A 252 -20.46 8.86 -5.51
C CYS A 252 -21.90 8.57 -5.92
N ALA A 253 -22.67 9.64 -6.13
CA ALA A 253 -24.06 9.52 -6.58
C ALA A 253 -24.14 9.35 -8.10
N LEU A 254 -25.03 8.46 -8.57
CA LEU A 254 -25.30 8.26 -9.97
C LEU A 254 -25.81 9.54 -10.65
N ASP A 255 -26.72 10.26 -9.98
CA ASP A 255 -27.31 11.50 -10.53
C ASP A 255 -26.30 12.64 -10.60
N TRP A 256 -25.35 12.70 -9.68
CA TRP A 256 -24.27 13.65 -9.75
C TRP A 256 -23.35 13.38 -10.96
N LEU A 257 -22.95 12.14 -11.20
CA LEU A 257 -22.14 11.77 -12.37
C LEU A 257 -22.87 12.05 -13.69
N LYS A 258 -24.20 11.85 -13.74
CA LYS A 258 -25.04 12.20 -14.92
C LYS A 258 -25.04 13.70 -15.19
N ALA A 259 -25.04 14.52 -14.14
CA ALA A 259 -24.98 15.96 -14.28
C ALA A 259 -23.60 16.48 -14.71
N HIS A 260 -22.52 15.70 -14.46
CA HIS A 260 -21.14 16.10 -14.70
C HIS A 260 -20.39 15.08 -15.57
N PRO A 261 -20.66 14.98 -16.89
CA PRO A 261 -20.04 13.96 -17.77
C PRO A 261 -18.51 14.00 -17.81
N HIS A 262 -17.89 15.15 -17.59
CA HIS A 262 -16.43 15.28 -17.51
C HIS A 262 -15.84 14.52 -16.30
N ARG A 263 -16.61 14.35 -15.20
CA ARG A 263 -16.21 13.57 -14.04
C ARG A 263 -16.17 12.07 -14.33
N VAL A 264 -17.02 11.61 -15.26
CA VAL A 264 -16.97 10.20 -15.73
C VAL A 264 -15.65 9.92 -16.44
N GLN A 265 -15.20 10.85 -17.28
CA GLN A 265 -13.91 10.70 -17.97
C GLN A 265 -12.75 10.70 -16.96
N GLN A 266 -12.78 11.58 -15.96
CA GLN A 266 -11.80 11.59 -14.88
C GLN A 266 -11.81 10.31 -14.07
N ALA A 267 -12.98 9.72 -13.80
CA ALA A 267 -13.08 8.43 -13.12
C ALA A 267 -12.46 7.28 -13.94
N ILE A 268 -12.64 7.30 -15.27
CA ILE A 268 -12.00 6.34 -16.19
C ILE A 268 -10.47 6.48 -16.14
N GLU A 269 -9.97 7.71 -16.23
CA GLU A 269 -8.52 8.02 -16.21
C GLU A 269 -7.86 7.70 -14.86
N ALA A 270 -8.65 7.58 -13.80
CA ALA A 270 -8.14 7.22 -12.47
C ALA A 270 -7.85 5.72 -12.30
N GLU A 271 -8.18 4.87 -13.31
CA GLU A 271 -7.84 3.44 -13.37
C GLU A 271 -8.32 2.64 -12.14
N PHE A 272 -9.62 2.65 -11.89
CA PHE A 272 -10.23 1.80 -10.87
C PHE A 272 -10.18 0.31 -11.26
N ASP A 273 -10.00 -0.56 -10.26
CA ASP A 273 -9.98 -2.01 -10.44
C ASP A 273 -11.37 -2.64 -10.32
N CYS A 274 -12.26 -2.02 -9.54
CA CYS A 274 -13.59 -2.53 -9.26
C CYS A 274 -14.64 -1.41 -9.28
N LEU A 275 -15.70 -1.66 -10.02
CA LEU A 275 -16.92 -0.86 -10.06
C LEU A 275 -18.05 -1.62 -9.36
N ILE A 276 -18.72 -0.96 -8.40
CA ILE A 276 -19.95 -1.46 -7.78
C ILE A 276 -21.06 -0.48 -8.10
N VAL A 277 -22.17 -0.96 -8.64
CA VAL A 277 -23.36 -0.14 -8.93
C VAL A 277 -24.54 -0.70 -8.19
N ASP A 278 -25.08 0.07 -7.23
CA ASP A 278 -26.28 -0.31 -6.50
C ASP A 278 -27.53 0.18 -7.22
N GLU A 279 -28.64 -0.50 -6.94
CA GLU A 279 -29.94 -0.27 -7.56
C GLU A 279 -29.87 -0.27 -9.09
N ALA A 280 -29.14 -1.22 -9.66
CA ALA A 280 -28.92 -1.32 -11.11
C ALA A 280 -30.22 -1.47 -11.93
N HIS A 281 -31.37 -1.65 -11.28
CA HIS A 281 -32.67 -1.62 -11.94
C HIS A 281 -33.06 -0.22 -12.45
N HIS A 282 -32.45 0.84 -11.96
CA HIS A 282 -32.62 2.19 -12.47
C HIS A 282 -31.88 2.46 -13.80
N LEU A 283 -31.03 1.54 -14.24
CA LEU A 283 -30.34 1.61 -15.53
C LEU A 283 -31.29 1.18 -16.65
N ALA A 284 -32.24 2.05 -16.99
CA ALA A 284 -33.19 1.78 -18.07
C ALA A 284 -32.49 1.69 -19.43
N TRP A 285 -32.81 0.67 -20.19
CA TRP A 285 -32.25 0.44 -21.51
C TRP A 285 -33.32 -0.03 -22.49
N SER A 286 -33.21 0.43 -23.71
CA SER A 286 -33.88 -0.15 -24.88
C SER A 286 -32.92 -0.01 -26.04
N GLU A 287 -33.10 -0.90 -27.07
CA GLU A 287 -32.20 -0.95 -28.23
C GLU A 287 -32.07 0.41 -28.95
N ASN A 288 -33.15 1.17 -29.03
CA ASN A 288 -33.19 2.44 -29.75
C ASN A 288 -32.96 3.69 -28.88
N ALA A 289 -33.04 3.57 -27.53
CA ALA A 289 -32.96 4.71 -26.63
C ALA A 289 -32.47 4.29 -25.24
N PRO A 290 -31.19 3.94 -25.09
CA PRO A 290 -30.62 3.68 -23.78
C PRO A 290 -30.60 4.96 -22.93
N SER A 291 -30.85 4.82 -21.61
CA SER A 291 -30.83 5.98 -20.71
C SER A 291 -29.41 6.53 -20.52
N ALA A 292 -29.31 7.84 -20.19
CA ALA A 292 -28.02 8.47 -19.88
C ALA A 292 -27.31 7.74 -18.71
N ALA A 293 -28.05 7.26 -17.72
CA ALA A 293 -27.51 6.45 -16.61
C ALA A 293 -26.89 5.14 -17.10
N TYR A 294 -27.55 4.44 -18.01
CA TYR A 294 -27.02 3.21 -18.59
C TYR A 294 -25.74 3.46 -19.37
N LEU A 295 -25.73 4.45 -20.28
CA LEU A 295 -24.56 4.80 -21.10
C LEU A 295 -23.34 5.21 -20.24
N LEU A 296 -23.57 5.92 -19.15
CA LEU A 296 -22.54 6.29 -18.20
C LEU A 296 -21.92 5.05 -17.54
N VAL A 297 -22.77 4.15 -17.03
CA VAL A 297 -22.29 2.91 -16.39
C VAL A 297 -21.64 1.98 -17.43
N GLU A 298 -22.11 1.95 -18.66
CA GLU A 298 -21.49 1.18 -19.76
C GLU A 298 -20.06 1.65 -20.05
N GLN A 299 -19.84 2.98 -20.12
CA GLN A 299 -18.48 3.53 -20.29
C GLN A 299 -17.54 3.12 -19.15
N LEU A 300 -17.98 3.23 -17.91
CA LEU A 300 -17.19 2.82 -16.75
C LEU A 300 -16.97 1.30 -16.74
N ALA A 301 -18.01 0.50 -17.00
CA ALA A 301 -17.92 -0.96 -17.00
C ALA A 301 -17.01 -1.51 -18.11
N ASN A 302 -16.85 -0.79 -19.23
CA ASN A 302 -15.90 -1.13 -20.28
C ASN A 302 -14.45 -0.81 -19.91
N ALA A 303 -14.24 0.21 -19.07
CA ALA A 303 -12.91 0.63 -18.63
C ALA A 303 -12.42 -0.13 -17.37
N ILE A 304 -13.35 -0.55 -16.50
CA ILE A 304 -13.03 -1.13 -15.21
C ILE A 304 -13.16 -2.66 -15.28
N PRO A 305 -12.11 -3.42 -14.88
CA PRO A 305 -12.08 -4.87 -15.05
C PRO A 305 -13.15 -5.64 -14.27
N SER A 306 -13.34 -5.29 -12.97
CA SER A 306 -14.31 -5.96 -12.11
C SER A 306 -15.58 -5.14 -11.99
N VAL A 307 -16.75 -5.77 -12.17
CA VAL A 307 -18.04 -5.08 -12.10
C VAL A 307 -19.03 -5.87 -11.25
N LEU A 308 -19.55 -5.26 -10.20
CA LEU A 308 -20.64 -5.82 -9.40
C LEU A 308 -21.88 -4.94 -9.55
N LEU A 309 -22.95 -5.50 -10.09
CA LEU A 309 -24.24 -4.86 -10.19
C LEU A 309 -25.16 -5.41 -9.11
N LEU A 310 -25.81 -4.55 -8.32
CA LEU A 310 -26.73 -4.93 -7.27
C LEU A 310 -28.14 -4.50 -7.69
N THR A 311 -29.10 -5.41 -7.58
CA THR A 311 -30.51 -5.13 -7.88
C THR A 311 -31.43 -5.94 -6.99
N ALA A 312 -32.52 -5.35 -6.56
CA ALA A 312 -33.53 -6.04 -5.77
C ALA A 312 -34.56 -6.81 -6.62
N THR A 313 -34.70 -6.43 -7.88
CA THR A 313 -35.80 -6.91 -8.75
C THR A 313 -35.28 -7.20 -10.16
N PRO A 314 -34.58 -8.33 -10.35
CA PRO A 314 -33.97 -8.62 -11.63
C PRO A 314 -34.96 -8.82 -12.79
N GLU A 315 -36.18 -9.31 -12.48
CA GLU A 315 -37.18 -9.70 -13.49
C GLU A 315 -38.36 -8.72 -13.62
N GLN A 316 -38.60 -7.86 -12.65
CA GLN A 316 -39.82 -7.00 -12.64
C GLN A 316 -39.85 -5.94 -13.74
N LEU A 317 -38.74 -5.61 -14.35
CA LEU A 317 -38.61 -4.59 -15.40
C LEU A 317 -38.57 -5.16 -16.82
N GLY A 318 -38.88 -6.46 -16.99
CA GLY A 318 -38.93 -7.16 -18.28
C GLY A 318 -37.58 -7.69 -18.76
N LEU A 319 -37.64 -8.52 -19.80
CA LEU A 319 -36.47 -9.23 -20.37
C LEU A 319 -35.41 -8.26 -20.91
N GLU A 320 -35.82 -7.16 -21.54
CA GLU A 320 -34.88 -6.16 -22.10
C GLU A 320 -33.98 -5.53 -21.01
N SER A 321 -34.57 -5.19 -19.87
CA SER A 321 -33.84 -4.62 -18.74
C SER A 321 -32.87 -5.64 -18.13
N HIS A 322 -33.25 -6.91 -18.09
CA HIS A 322 -32.35 -7.96 -17.59
C HIS A 322 -31.19 -8.19 -18.57
N PHE A 323 -31.50 -8.26 -19.87
CA PHE A 323 -30.51 -8.35 -20.94
C PHE A 323 -29.49 -7.21 -20.89
N ALA A 324 -29.96 -5.98 -20.70
CA ALA A 324 -29.10 -4.82 -20.59
C ALA A 324 -28.05 -4.93 -19.46
N ARG A 325 -28.45 -5.45 -18.29
CA ARG A 325 -27.52 -5.69 -17.16
C ARG A 325 -26.53 -6.81 -17.47
N LEU A 326 -26.95 -7.89 -18.16
CA LEU A 326 -26.03 -8.94 -18.60
C LEU A 326 -25.02 -8.40 -19.61
N ARG A 327 -25.43 -7.51 -20.52
CA ARG A 327 -24.55 -6.85 -21.48
C ARG A 327 -23.49 -5.98 -20.79
N LEU A 328 -23.83 -5.29 -19.69
CA LEU A 328 -22.84 -4.56 -18.91
C LEU A 328 -21.79 -5.50 -18.28
N LEU A 329 -22.16 -6.74 -17.99
CA LEU A 329 -21.25 -7.71 -17.37
C LEU A 329 -20.42 -8.48 -18.41
N ASP A 330 -20.98 -8.76 -19.58
CA ASP A 330 -20.32 -9.52 -20.65
C ASP A 330 -20.75 -8.96 -22.02
N PRO A 331 -20.13 -7.84 -22.46
CA PRO A 331 -20.51 -7.17 -23.71
C PRO A 331 -20.15 -7.97 -24.97
N GLU A 332 -19.27 -8.98 -24.85
CA GLU A 332 -18.91 -9.84 -25.98
C GLU A 332 -19.94 -10.94 -26.23
N ARG A 333 -20.71 -11.30 -25.23
CA ARG A 333 -21.69 -12.37 -25.28
C ARG A 333 -23.13 -11.89 -25.52
N PHE A 334 -23.45 -10.66 -25.12
CA PHE A 334 -24.81 -10.12 -25.15
C PHE A 334 -24.96 -8.87 -26.03
#